data_e9cdc17eabfe27837610840aaf8d26e1
#
_entry.id   e9cdc17eabfe27837610840aaf8d26e1
#
_cell.length_a   1.000
_cell.length_b   1.000
_cell.length_c   1.000
_cell.angle_alpha   90.00
_cell.angle_beta   90.00
_cell.angle_gamma   90.00
#
_symmetry.space_group_name_H-M   'P 1'
#
loop_
_entity.id
_entity.type
_entity.pdbx_description
1 polymer ?
#
loop_
_entity_poly.entity_id
_entity_poly.type
_entity_poly.pdbx_seq_one_letter_code
_entity_poly.pdbx_strand_id
1 'polypeptide(L)'
;MPEYRSRTSTAGRNMAGARALWRATGMKDGDFHKPIIAIANSFTQFVPGHVHLKDLGQLVAHEIEQVGGVAKEFNTIAVDDGIAMGHDGMLYSLPSREIIADAVEYMVNAHCADALVCISNCDKITPGMLMAALRLNIPVVFVSGGPMEAGKTRLSEHKLDLVDAMVVAADDSASDEKVAAFERSACPTCGSCSGMFTANSMNCLTEALGLSLPGNGTTLATHADREALFRRAGRLIVELCHRWYGGEDPSALPRGIATQAAFANAMTLDIAMGGSTNTILHLLAAAQEAEVDFDLTHIDALSRRVPQLCKVAPNTPKYHIEDVHRAGGVFGILGELDRAGLLDATVPTVHSASLADALERWDVVRSDNDTLHTFFKAGPAGIPTQEAFSQATRWPTLDLDRAGGCIRSLQHAYSLEGGLAVLRGNLAVDGCVVKTAGVDESIHVFEGPARVYESQDAAVAGILADEVQPGEVVVIRYEGPKGGPGMQEMLYPTSYLKSKGLGKQCALLTDGRFSGGTSGLSIGHVSPEAASGGVIGLVENGDRIRIDIPARRIDLLLDEATLAQRRADADARGWKPRAPRPRKVTSALKAYALLATSADKGAVRNAALLGD
;
A
#
# COMPACT_ATOMS: atom_id res chain seq x y z
N MET A 1 -0.81 -26.67 25.98
CA MET A 1 -0.81 -26.52 24.51
C MET A 1 -2.20 -26.10 24.09
N PRO A 2 -2.35 -24.99 23.35
CA PRO A 2 -3.67 -24.59 22.88
C PRO A 2 -4.23 -25.65 21.90
N GLU A 3 -5.52 -25.94 22.02
CA GLU A 3 -6.19 -26.82 21.07
C GLU A 3 -6.48 -26.08 19.75
N TYR A 4 -6.55 -26.82 18.65
CA TYR A 4 -7.03 -26.26 17.38
C TYR A 4 -8.40 -25.63 17.56
N ARG A 5 -8.60 -24.42 17.05
CA ARG A 5 -9.89 -23.71 17.08
C ARG A 5 -10.98 -24.51 16.36
N SER A 6 -10.60 -25.19 15.27
CA SER A 6 -11.47 -26.02 14.45
C SER A 6 -12.10 -27.17 15.22
N ARG A 7 -11.57 -27.58 16.37
CA ARG A 7 -12.18 -28.59 17.24
C ARG A 7 -13.57 -28.19 17.72
N THR A 8 -13.89 -26.89 17.77
CA THR A 8 -15.24 -26.37 18.04
C THR A 8 -16.28 -27.01 17.13
N SER A 9 -15.98 -27.27 15.86
CA SER A 9 -16.89 -27.84 14.87
C SER A 9 -16.52 -29.26 14.44
N THR A 10 -15.33 -29.74 14.75
CA THR A 10 -14.82 -31.05 14.32
C THR A 10 -14.86 -32.11 15.42
N ALA A 11 -14.97 -31.73 16.70
CA ALA A 11 -14.91 -32.66 17.84
C ALA A 11 -16.25 -32.73 18.61
N GLY A 12 -16.41 -33.80 19.39
CA GLY A 12 -17.58 -34.01 20.25
C GLY A 12 -18.81 -34.55 19.51
N ARG A 13 -19.66 -35.30 20.27
CA ARG A 13 -20.86 -35.96 19.72
C ARG A 13 -21.91 -34.98 19.22
N ASN A 14 -22.08 -33.87 19.92
CA ASN A 14 -23.02 -32.78 19.58
C ASN A 14 -22.68 -32.04 18.27
N MET A 15 -21.42 -32.13 17.78
CA MET A 15 -20.98 -31.55 16.52
C MET A 15 -21.14 -32.51 15.33
N ALA A 16 -21.90 -33.58 15.44
CA ALA A 16 -22.16 -34.51 14.34
C ALA A 16 -22.79 -33.82 13.12
N GLY A 17 -23.67 -32.83 13.31
CA GLY A 17 -24.25 -32.03 12.24
C GLY A 17 -23.23 -31.19 11.50
N ALA A 18 -22.35 -30.49 12.23
CA ALA A 18 -21.24 -29.73 11.63
C ALA A 18 -20.30 -30.62 10.84
N ARG A 19 -19.90 -31.79 11.38
CA ARG A 19 -19.07 -32.77 10.65
C ARG A 19 -19.74 -33.33 9.41
N ALA A 20 -21.08 -33.51 9.44
CA ALA A 20 -21.80 -33.94 8.22
C ALA A 20 -21.68 -32.90 7.10
N LEU A 21 -21.76 -31.60 7.43
CA LEU A 21 -21.55 -30.51 6.50
C LEU A 21 -20.08 -30.42 6.03
N TRP A 22 -19.12 -30.58 6.92
CA TRP A 22 -17.70 -30.67 6.55
C TRP A 22 -17.42 -31.83 5.59
N ARG A 23 -18.07 -33.00 5.77
CA ARG A 23 -17.99 -34.11 4.82
C ARG A 23 -18.55 -33.74 3.44
N ALA A 24 -19.65 -33.00 3.40
CA ALA A 24 -20.22 -32.51 2.15
C ALA A 24 -19.28 -31.54 1.40
N THR A 25 -18.34 -30.90 2.11
CA THR A 25 -17.25 -30.10 1.50
C THR A 25 -15.99 -30.93 1.17
N GLY A 26 -16.05 -32.25 1.27
CA GLY A 26 -14.98 -33.18 0.87
C GLY A 26 -14.08 -33.69 1.99
N MET A 27 -14.28 -33.29 3.27
CA MET A 27 -13.49 -33.81 4.40
C MET A 27 -13.77 -35.29 4.67
N LYS A 28 -12.72 -36.05 4.99
CA LYS A 28 -12.74 -37.48 5.29
C LYS A 28 -12.51 -37.71 6.79
N ASP A 29 -12.68 -38.95 7.26
CA ASP A 29 -12.52 -39.30 8.69
C ASP A 29 -11.18 -38.86 9.28
N GLY A 30 -10.08 -39.07 8.55
CA GLY A 30 -8.74 -38.66 8.98
C GLY A 30 -8.47 -37.17 9.04
N ASP A 31 -9.37 -36.34 8.47
CA ASP A 31 -9.14 -34.89 8.38
C ASP A 31 -9.61 -34.14 9.64
N PHE A 32 -10.52 -34.74 10.43
CA PHE A 32 -11.07 -34.09 11.62
C PHE A 32 -10.07 -33.90 12.78
N HIS A 33 -8.85 -34.39 12.63
CA HIS A 33 -7.76 -34.24 13.60
C HIS A 33 -6.65 -33.30 13.11
N LYS A 34 -6.75 -32.86 11.86
CA LYS A 34 -5.79 -31.95 11.24
C LYS A 34 -6.22 -30.48 11.43
N PRO A 35 -5.27 -29.52 11.36
CA PRO A 35 -5.63 -28.11 11.34
C PRO A 35 -6.38 -27.74 10.07
N ILE A 36 -7.40 -26.90 10.20
CA ILE A 36 -8.12 -26.31 9.07
C ILE A 36 -7.48 -24.97 8.75
N ILE A 37 -6.88 -24.88 7.57
CA ILE A 37 -6.19 -23.68 7.06
C ILE A 37 -7.12 -22.94 6.09
N ALA A 38 -7.50 -21.72 6.43
CA ALA A 38 -8.23 -20.85 5.53
C ALA A 38 -7.28 -20.25 4.48
N ILE A 39 -7.73 -20.17 3.23
CA ILE A 39 -7.06 -19.45 2.15
C ILE A 39 -7.97 -18.32 1.71
N ALA A 40 -7.63 -17.09 2.07
CA ALA A 40 -8.30 -15.90 1.58
C ALA A 40 -7.70 -15.50 0.24
N ASN A 41 -8.43 -15.76 -0.86
CA ASN A 41 -8.04 -15.38 -2.21
C ASN A 41 -8.80 -14.13 -2.65
N SER A 42 -8.15 -13.24 -3.34
CA SER A 42 -8.74 -12.00 -3.87
C SER A 42 -8.88 -11.99 -5.40
N PHE A 43 -8.99 -13.17 -6.00
CA PHE A 43 -9.22 -13.29 -7.44
C PHE A 43 -10.42 -12.46 -7.91
N THR A 44 -10.24 -11.74 -9.00
CA THR A 44 -11.31 -11.07 -9.76
C THR A 44 -10.84 -10.79 -11.18
N GLN A 45 -11.78 -10.69 -12.12
CA GLN A 45 -11.49 -10.28 -13.51
C GLN A 45 -11.44 -8.76 -13.69
N PHE A 46 -11.78 -7.98 -12.67
CA PHE A 46 -11.79 -6.51 -12.73
C PHE A 46 -10.42 -5.87 -12.45
N VAL A 47 -9.45 -6.60 -11.94
CA VAL A 47 -8.19 -6.03 -11.44
C VAL A 47 -6.99 -6.72 -12.11
N PRO A 48 -6.15 -6.01 -12.88
CA PRO A 48 -4.98 -6.59 -13.55
C PRO A 48 -4.06 -7.38 -12.62
N GLY A 49 -3.91 -6.89 -11.39
CA GLY A 49 -3.14 -7.55 -10.33
C GLY A 49 -3.75 -8.85 -9.80
N HIS A 50 -5.01 -9.18 -10.16
CA HIS A 50 -5.76 -10.29 -9.57
C HIS A 50 -6.33 -11.28 -10.59
N VAL A 51 -6.33 -10.97 -11.89
CA VAL A 51 -6.90 -11.84 -12.95
C VAL A 51 -6.25 -13.22 -12.99
N HIS A 52 -4.97 -13.34 -12.61
CA HIS A 52 -4.19 -14.57 -12.61
C HIS A 52 -4.27 -15.37 -11.30
N LEU A 53 -4.97 -14.87 -10.27
CA LEU A 53 -5.01 -15.50 -8.94
C LEU A 53 -6.00 -16.68 -8.87
N LYS A 54 -6.83 -16.90 -9.90
CA LYS A 54 -7.96 -17.84 -9.87
C LYS A 54 -7.59 -19.23 -9.33
N ASP A 55 -6.53 -19.81 -9.86
CA ASP A 55 -6.15 -21.18 -9.53
C ASP A 55 -4.99 -21.26 -8.52
N LEU A 56 -4.46 -20.11 -8.09
CA LEU A 56 -3.32 -20.07 -7.16
C LEU A 56 -3.71 -20.46 -5.73
N GLY A 57 -4.96 -20.26 -5.35
CA GLY A 57 -5.50 -20.80 -4.09
C GLY A 57 -5.47 -22.32 -4.07
N GLN A 58 -5.78 -22.97 -5.18
CA GLN A 58 -5.72 -24.44 -5.29
C GLN A 58 -4.28 -24.97 -5.28
N LEU A 59 -3.32 -24.22 -5.83
CA LEU A 59 -1.89 -24.52 -5.72
C LEU A 59 -1.44 -24.53 -4.25
N VAL A 60 -1.81 -23.50 -3.49
CA VAL A 60 -1.54 -23.41 -2.04
C VAL A 60 -2.26 -24.53 -1.28
N ALA A 61 -3.53 -24.79 -1.60
CA ALA A 61 -4.32 -25.87 -0.99
C ALA A 61 -3.65 -27.23 -1.14
N HIS A 62 -3.17 -27.54 -2.35
CA HIS A 62 -2.44 -28.78 -2.61
C HIS A 62 -1.22 -28.93 -1.70
N GLU A 63 -0.41 -27.89 -1.54
CA GLU A 63 0.79 -27.93 -0.70
C GLU A 63 0.45 -28.07 0.80
N ILE A 64 -0.63 -27.42 1.27
CA ILE A 64 -1.14 -27.59 2.64
C ILE A 64 -1.53 -29.05 2.90
N GLU A 65 -2.26 -29.67 1.95
CA GLU A 65 -2.72 -31.04 2.08
C GLU A 65 -1.56 -32.05 2.05
N GLN A 66 -0.53 -31.81 1.25
CA GLN A 66 0.68 -32.66 1.19
C GLN A 66 1.44 -32.71 2.51
N VAL A 67 1.37 -31.67 3.34
CA VAL A 67 2.07 -31.60 4.65
C VAL A 67 1.13 -31.79 5.85
N GLY A 68 -0.10 -32.27 5.61
CA GLY A 68 -1.02 -32.73 6.66
C GLY A 68 -2.02 -31.71 7.19
N GLY A 69 -2.22 -30.58 6.52
CA GLY A 69 -3.31 -29.63 6.78
C GLY A 69 -4.59 -29.98 6.01
N VAL A 70 -5.67 -29.29 6.31
CA VAL A 70 -6.93 -29.26 5.54
C VAL A 70 -7.14 -27.86 5.00
N ALA A 71 -7.07 -27.68 3.70
CA ALA A 71 -7.24 -26.38 3.07
C ALA A 71 -8.72 -26.06 2.81
N LYS A 72 -9.13 -24.83 3.07
CA LYS A 72 -10.45 -24.29 2.73
C LYS A 72 -10.30 -22.88 2.14
N GLU A 73 -10.51 -22.77 0.84
CA GLU A 73 -10.42 -21.51 0.10
C GLU A 73 -11.76 -20.76 0.11
N PHE A 74 -11.67 -19.44 0.22
CA PHE A 74 -12.77 -18.51 -0.03
C PHE A 74 -12.25 -17.24 -0.71
N ASN A 75 -13.15 -16.49 -1.35
CA ASN A 75 -12.79 -15.23 -2.01
C ASN A 75 -13.28 -14.03 -1.24
N THR A 76 -12.49 -12.96 -1.26
CA THR A 76 -12.92 -11.61 -0.92
C THR A 76 -12.94 -10.71 -2.15
N ILE A 77 -13.50 -9.49 -2.02
CA ILE A 77 -13.54 -8.50 -3.10
C ILE A 77 -12.16 -7.90 -3.35
N ALA A 78 -11.98 -7.36 -4.56
CA ALA A 78 -10.88 -6.45 -4.89
C ALA A 78 -11.42 -5.33 -5.77
N VAL A 79 -11.07 -4.08 -5.43
CA VAL A 79 -11.35 -2.87 -6.22
C VAL A 79 -10.05 -2.41 -6.85
N ASP A 80 -10.08 -2.08 -8.15
CA ASP A 80 -8.92 -1.53 -8.86
C ASP A 80 -8.88 -0.01 -8.73
N ASP A 81 -7.84 0.50 -8.08
CA ASP A 81 -7.65 1.93 -7.90
C ASP A 81 -7.35 2.64 -9.22
N GLY A 82 -6.61 2.01 -10.13
CA GLY A 82 -6.28 2.58 -11.43
C GLY A 82 -7.50 2.77 -12.34
N ILE A 83 -8.37 1.76 -12.42
CA ILE A 83 -9.62 1.81 -13.20
C ILE A 83 -10.63 2.76 -12.55
N ALA A 84 -10.66 2.83 -11.22
CA ALA A 84 -11.55 3.72 -10.47
C ALA A 84 -11.06 5.19 -10.42
N MET A 85 -9.82 5.45 -10.83
CA MET A 85 -9.19 6.77 -10.75
C MET A 85 -9.91 7.80 -11.62
N GLY A 86 -10.14 8.99 -11.04
CA GLY A 86 -10.72 10.13 -11.78
C GLY A 86 -12.24 10.14 -11.90
N HIS A 87 -12.95 9.23 -11.22
CA HIS A 87 -14.42 9.25 -11.16
C HIS A 87 -14.93 8.73 -9.80
N ASP A 88 -16.24 8.81 -9.56
CA ASP A 88 -16.88 8.44 -8.27
C ASP A 88 -16.64 6.98 -7.84
N GLY A 89 -16.17 6.09 -8.72
CA GLY A 89 -15.74 4.72 -8.38
C GLY A 89 -14.62 4.72 -7.35
N MET A 90 -13.76 5.74 -7.34
CA MET A 90 -12.64 5.85 -6.42
C MET A 90 -13.06 6.04 -4.96
N LEU A 91 -14.28 6.50 -4.70
CA LEU A 91 -14.86 6.61 -3.35
C LEU A 91 -14.97 5.25 -2.65
N TYR A 92 -15.09 4.16 -3.42
CA TYR A 92 -15.21 2.80 -2.88
C TYR A 92 -13.87 2.13 -2.58
N SER A 93 -12.77 2.68 -3.08
CA SER A 93 -11.43 2.08 -2.93
C SER A 93 -11.05 1.92 -1.46
N LEU A 94 -10.86 3.01 -0.70
CA LEU A 94 -10.44 2.90 0.70
C LEU A 94 -11.47 2.18 1.58
N PRO A 95 -12.78 2.43 1.48
CA PRO A 95 -13.78 1.66 2.23
C PRO A 95 -13.73 0.16 1.97
N SER A 96 -13.31 -0.30 0.79
CA SER A 96 -13.17 -1.73 0.49
C SER A 96 -12.13 -2.42 1.40
N ARG A 97 -11.10 -1.71 1.88
CA ARG A 97 -10.13 -2.21 2.86
C ARG A 97 -10.82 -2.74 4.12
N GLU A 98 -11.77 -1.98 4.65
CA GLU A 98 -12.55 -2.34 5.84
C GLU A 98 -13.45 -3.55 5.58
N ILE A 99 -14.09 -3.58 4.40
CA ILE A 99 -14.97 -4.70 4.01
C ILE A 99 -14.16 -6.00 3.81
N ILE A 100 -12.96 -5.89 3.24
CA ILE A 100 -12.05 -7.03 3.08
C ILE A 100 -11.64 -7.57 4.45
N ALA A 101 -11.26 -6.68 5.38
CA ALA A 101 -10.90 -7.08 6.74
C ALA A 101 -12.05 -7.82 7.43
N ASP A 102 -13.25 -7.28 7.36
CA ASP A 102 -14.45 -7.91 7.92
C ASP A 102 -14.75 -9.25 7.24
N ALA A 103 -14.72 -9.31 5.91
CA ALA A 103 -15.04 -10.54 5.16
C ALA A 103 -14.12 -11.70 5.56
N VAL A 104 -12.82 -11.43 5.72
CA VAL A 104 -11.83 -12.43 6.15
C VAL A 104 -12.09 -12.83 7.61
N GLU A 105 -12.32 -11.85 8.49
CA GLU A 105 -12.64 -12.11 9.90
C GLU A 105 -13.89 -12.96 10.04
N TYR A 106 -14.99 -12.63 9.34
CA TYR A 106 -16.25 -13.39 9.36
C TYR A 106 -16.03 -14.85 8.94
N MET A 107 -15.35 -15.07 7.83
CA MET A 107 -15.12 -16.43 7.32
C MET A 107 -14.28 -17.26 8.29
N VAL A 108 -13.20 -16.70 8.80
CA VAL A 108 -12.27 -17.41 9.67
C VAL A 108 -12.88 -17.67 11.04
N ASN A 109 -13.58 -16.70 11.64
CA ASN A 109 -14.18 -16.85 12.96
C ASN A 109 -15.44 -17.75 12.93
N ALA A 110 -16.31 -17.57 11.93
CA ALA A 110 -17.53 -18.41 11.83
C ALA A 110 -17.22 -19.89 11.63
N HIS A 111 -16.14 -20.22 10.93
CA HIS A 111 -15.73 -21.60 10.65
C HIS A 111 -14.60 -22.09 11.56
N CYS A 112 -14.14 -21.26 12.50
CA CYS A 112 -13.07 -21.57 13.46
C CYS A 112 -11.80 -22.11 12.79
N ALA A 113 -11.34 -21.49 11.69
CA ALA A 113 -10.11 -21.92 11.05
C ALA A 113 -8.90 -21.68 11.97
N ASP A 114 -7.88 -22.54 11.86
CA ASP A 114 -6.73 -22.56 12.76
C ASP A 114 -5.61 -21.64 12.29
N ALA A 115 -5.50 -21.42 10.99
CA ALA A 115 -4.50 -20.54 10.39
C ALA A 115 -5.02 -19.97 9.05
N LEU A 116 -4.29 -18.99 8.50
CA LEU A 116 -4.71 -18.22 7.34
C LEU A 116 -3.56 -18.04 6.34
N VAL A 117 -3.81 -18.30 5.06
CA VAL A 117 -2.99 -17.81 3.95
C VAL A 117 -3.71 -16.67 3.25
N CYS A 118 -3.03 -15.53 3.09
CA CYS A 118 -3.56 -14.36 2.40
C CYS A 118 -2.95 -14.26 1.00
N ILE A 119 -3.78 -14.45 -0.04
CA ILE A 119 -3.40 -14.23 -1.44
C ILE A 119 -3.96 -12.88 -1.86
N SER A 120 -3.11 -11.86 -1.84
CA SER A 120 -3.43 -10.47 -2.14
C SER A 120 -2.51 -9.93 -3.24
N ASN A 121 -2.75 -8.72 -3.73
CA ASN A 121 -1.78 -8.06 -4.60
C ASN A 121 -1.93 -6.53 -4.66
N CYS A 122 -3.14 -5.98 -4.77
CA CYS A 122 -3.35 -4.54 -5.00
C CYS A 122 -3.61 -3.75 -3.71
N ASP A 123 -3.74 -2.44 -3.90
CA ASP A 123 -3.63 -1.33 -2.96
C ASP A 123 -4.37 -1.50 -1.63
N LYS A 124 -5.65 -1.91 -1.68
CA LYS A 124 -6.51 -1.99 -0.48
C LYS A 124 -6.67 -3.41 0.03
N ILE A 125 -6.35 -4.38 -0.82
CA ILE A 125 -6.54 -5.80 -0.53
C ILE A 125 -5.47 -6.28 0.46
N THR A 126 -4.21 -5.99 0.17
CA THR A 126 -3.10 -6.36 1.07
C THR A 126 -3.28 -5.74 2.46
N PRO A 127 -3.53 -4.43 2.63
CA PRO A 127 -3.76 -3.88 3.96
C PRO A 127 -5.06 -4.35 4.60
N GLY A 128 -6.14 -4.60 3.84
CA GLY A 128 -7.38 -5.17 4.39
C GLY A 128 -7.18 -6.57 4.97
N MET A 129 -6.46 -7.44 4.26
CA MET A 129 -6.09 -8.75 4.77
C MET A 129 -5.11 -8.67 5.95
N LEU A 130 -4.20 -7.67 5.97
CA LEU A 130 -3.28 -7.44 7.08
C LEU A 130 -4.04 -7.05 8.36
N MET A 131 -5.02 -6.16 8.25
CA MET A 131 -5.90 -5.80 9.36
C MET A 131 -6.61 -7.04 9.90
N ALA A 132 -7.21 -7.87 9.05
CA ALA A 132 -7.87 -9.11 9.46
C ALA A 132 -6.91 -10.09 10.16
N ALA A 133 -5.71 -10.28 9.61
CA ALA A 133 -4.71 -11.16 10.18
C ALA A 133 -4.30 -10.73 11.60
N LEU A 134 -4.13 -9.42 11.81
CA LEU A 134 -3.78 -8.85 13.11
C LEU A 134 -4.93 -8.92 14.12
N ARG A 135 -6.20 -8.72 13.68
CA ARG A 135 -7.39 -8.94 14.52
C ARG A 135 -7.50 -10.37 14.99
N LEU A 136 -7.39 -11.30 14.05
CA LEU A 136 -7.56 -12.73 14.30
C LEU A 136 -6.45 -13.32 15.18
N ASN A 137 -5.24 -12.83 15.03
CA ASN A 137 -4.03 -13.24 15.73
C ASN A 137 -3.86 -14.78 15.76
N ILE A 138 -4.05 -15.43 14.62
CA ILE A 138 -3.76 -16.83 14.35
C ILE A 138 -2.58 -16.93 13.37
N PRO A 139 -1.87 -18.05 13.25
CA PRO A 139 -0.78 -18.17 12.29
C PRO A 139 -1.17 -17.71 10.89
N VAL A 140 -0.36 -16.87 10.25
CA VAL A 140 -0.63 -16.29 8.94
C VAL A 140 0.61 -16.27 8.05
N VAL A 141 0.41 -16.43 6.75
CA VAL A 141 1.42 -16.18 5.71
C VAL A 141 0.79 -15.38 4.59
N PHE A 142 1.46 -14.31 4.16
CA PHE A 142 1.09 -13.56 2.96
C PHE A 142 1.88 -14.05 1.75
N VAL A 143 1.19 -14.21 0.63
CA VAL A 143 1.80 -14.43 -0.69
C VAL A 143 1.06 -13.58 -1.72
N SER A 144 1.77 -12.64 -2.32
CA SER A 144 1.17 -11.73 -3.29
C SER A 144 1.19 -12.30 -4.71
N GLY A 145 0.28 -11.80 -5.57
CA GLY A 145 0.26 -12.14 -6.99
C GLY A 145 1.49 -11.65 -7.77
N GLY A 146 2.22 -10.68 -7.24
CA GLY A 146 3.43 -10.10 -7.82
C GLY A 146 3.19 -8.91 -8.74
N PRO A 147 4.24 -8.11 -8.99
CA PRO A 147 4.20 -6.96 -9.89
C PRO A 147 4.16 -7.38 -11.37
N MET A 148 3.57 -6.51 -12.21
CA MET A 148 3.66 -6.63 -13.67
C MET A 148 5.02 -6.20 -14.18
N GLU A 149 5.34 -6.57 -15.41
CA GLU A 149 6.48 -6.05 -16.15
C GLU A 149 6.28 -4.58 -16.53
N ALA A 150 7.35 -3.80 -16.61
CA ALA A 150 7.29 -2.43 -17.13
C ALA A 150 7.01 -2.42 -18.64
N GLY A 151 6.18 -1.48 -19.08
CA GLY A 151 5.78 -1.34 -20.46
C GLY A 151 6.91 -0.87 -21.38
N LYS A 152 6.80 -1.18 -22.67
CA LYS A 152 7.75 -0.74 -23.70
C LYS A 152 7.03 -0.42 -25.01
N THR A 153 7.45 0.66 -25.65
CA THR A 153 7.01 1.02 -27.00
C THR A 153 8.18 1.59 -27.82
N ARG A 154 8.08 1.49 -29.14
CA ARG A 154 9.08 2.12 -30.04
C ARG A 154 9.01 3.65 -30.05
N LEU A 155 7.94 4.22 -29.49
CA LEU A 155 7.71 5.67 -29.44
C LEU A 155 8.25 6.31 -28.16
N SER A 156 8.90 5.54 -27.27
CA SER A 156 9.54 6.01 -26.05
C SER A 156 10.89 5.34 -25.84
N GLU A 157 11.88 6.12 -25.43
CA GLU A 157 13.19 5.61 -25.02
C GLU A 157 13.16 5.02 -23.60
N HIS A 158 12.13 5.36 -22.81
CA HIS A 158 11.96 4.91 -21.44
C HIS A 158 10.92 3.79 -21.36
N LYS A 159 11.06 2.96 -20.33
CA LYS A 159 10.01 2.03 -19.92
C LYS A 159 8.76 2.83 -19.50
N LEU A 160 7.58 2.24 -19.68
CA LEU A 160 6.30 2.88 -19.42
C LEU A 160 5.61 2.27 -18.21
N ASP A 161 4.77 3.09 -17.58
CA ASP A 161 3.79 2.68 -16.60
C ASP A 161 2.44 3.37 -16.85
N LEU A 162 1.46 3.16 -15.95
CA LEU A 162 0.13 3.76 -16.02
C LEU A 162 0.19 5.30 -16.11
N VAL A 163 1.12 5.93 -15.38
CA VAL A 163 1.22 7.39 -15.33
C VAL A 163 1.65 7.97 -16.68
N ASP A 164 2.53 7.25 -17.41
CA ASP A 164 2.96 7.68 -18.74
C ASP A 164 1.81 7.71 -19.74
N ALA A 165 0.90 6.73 -19.67
CA ALA A 165 -0.31 6.72 -20.50
C ALA A 165 -1.23 7.91 -20.17
N MET A 166 -1.39 8.24 -18.87
CA MET A 166 -2.20 9.38 -18.44
C MET A 166 -1.59 10.72 -18.85
N VAL A 167 -0.28 10.87 -18.72
CA VAL A 167 0.44 12.10 -19.06
C VAL A 167 0.39 12.36 -20.57
N VAL A 168 0.60 11.33 -21.39
CA VAL A 168 0.53 11.50 -22.86
C VAL A 168 -0.90 11.77 -23.33
N ALA A 169 -1.91 11.20 -22.68
CA ALA A 169 -3.31 11.48 -23.00
C ALA A 169 -3.75 12.91 -22.62
N ALA A 170 -3.06 13.54 -21.66
CA ALA A 170 -3.30 14.93 -21.24
C ALA A 170 -2.49 15.97 -22.04
N ASP A 171 -1.65 15.54 -22.97
CA ASP A 171 -0.84 16.40 -23.84
C ASP A 171 -1.61 16.68 -25.13
N ASP A 172 -2.19 17.87 -25.27
CA ASP A 172 -2.94 18.30 -26.46
C ASP A 172 -2.10 18.28 -27.76
N SER A 173 -0.79 18.23 -27.65
CA SER A 173 0.13 18.12 -28.80
C SER A 173 0.39 16.67 -29.23
N ALA A 174 0.02 15.68 -28.41
CA ALA A 174 0.20 14.27 -28.73
C ALA A 174 -0.84 13.81 -29.76
N SER A 175 -0.39 13.04 -30.76
CA SER A 175 -1.32 12.45 -31.74
C SER A 175 -2.08 11.28 -31.10
N ASP A 176 -3.31 11.02 -31.59
CA ASP A 176 -4.13 9.87 -31.17
C ASP A 176 -3.38 8.54 -31.34
N GLU A 177 -2.52 8.44 -32.37
CA GLU A 177 -1.66 7.28 -32.62
C GLU A 177 -0.65 7.05 -31.49
N LYS A 178 -0.04 8.13 -30.98
CA LYS A 178 0.87 8.08 -29.85
C LYS A 178 0.15 7.70 -28.57
N VAL A 179 -0.98 8.30 -28.29
CA VAL A 179 -1.83 7.96 -27.11
C VAL A 179 -2.21 6.49 -27.16
N ALA A 180 -2.74 5.98 -28.28
CA ALA A 180 -3.10 4.58 -28.44
C ALA A 180 -1.92 3.61 -28.33
N ALA A 181 -0.71 4.01 -28.71
CA ALA A 181 0.48 3.20 -28.56
C ALA A 181 0.92 3.08 -27.08
N PHE A 182 0.84 4.18 -26.33
CA PHE A 182 1.14 4.18 -24.89
C PHE A 182 0.09 3.37 -24.12
N GLU A 183 -1.20 3.55 -24.40
CA GLU A 183 -2.30 2.79 -23.80
C GLU A 183 -2.10 1.28 -23.94
N ARG A 184 -1.73 0.79 -25.14
CA ARG A 184 -1.50 -0.64 -25.40
C ARG A 184 -0.24 -1.20 -24.74
N SER A 185 0.69 -0.32 -24.36
CA SER A 185 2.04 -0.74 -23.94
C SER A 185 2.32 -0.53 -22.46
N ALA A 186 1.60 0.38 -21.78
CA ALA A 186 1.92 0.82 -20.42
C ALA A 186 1.75 -0.29 -19.36
N CYS A 187 0.75 -1.17 -19.53
CA CYS A 187 0.43 -2.26 -18.61
C CYS A 187 0.39 -3.61 -19.37
N PRO A 188 1.55 -4.21 -19.69
CA PRO A 188 1.61 -5.31 -20.66
C PRO A 188 1.23 -6.67 -20.10
N THR A 189 1.30 -6.88 -18.76
CA THR A 189 1.10 -8.20 -18.18
C THR A 189 0.11 -8.16 -17.01
N CYS A 190 -0.33 -9.34 -16.54
CA CYS A 190 -0.92 -9.45 -15.21
C CYS A 190 0.09 -9.02 -14.14
N GLY A 191 -0.42 -8.67 -12.97
CA GLY A 191 0.37 -8.21 -11.83
C GLY A 191 -0.10 -6.85 -11.31
N SER A 192 0.40 -6.46 -10.15
CA SER A 192 0.26 -5.11 -9.62
C SER A 192 1.11 -4.12 -10.44
N CYS A 193 1.15 -2.85 -10.08
CA CYS A 193 1.89 -1.83 -10.82
C CYS A 193 3.37 -2.21 -11.05
N SER A 194 3.98 -1.74 -12.16
CA SER A 194 5.40 -1.97 -12.45
C SER A 194 6.36 -1.07 -11.66
N GLY A 195 5.86 0.01 -11.03
CA GLY A 195 6.63 0.93 -10.19
C GLY A 195 6.37 0.78 -8.69
N MET A 196 6.94 1.66 -7.87
CA MET A 196 6.73 1.70 -6.42
C MET A 196 5.49 2.54 -6.07
N PHE A 197 4.33 2.08 -6.55
CA PHE A 197 3.01 2.57 -6.17
C PHE A 197 2.53 1.86 -4.90
N THR A 198 1.32 2.14 -4.45
CA THR A 198 0.81 1.63 -3.17
C THR A 198 0.77 0.09 -3.12
N ALA A 199 0.37 -0.57 -4.20
CA ALA A 199 0.30 -2.03 -4.27
C ALA A 199 1.64 -2.69 -3.97
N ASN A 200 2.69 -2.31 -4.71
CA ASN A 200 4.04 -2.86 -4.52
C ASN A 200 4.65 -2.42 -3.18
N SER A 201 4.40 -1.16 -2.75
CA SER A 201 4.84 -0.71 -1.43
C SER A 201 4.27 -1.62 -0.33
N MET A 202 2.95 -1.91 -0.34
CA MET A 202 2.35 -2.78 0.66
C MET A 202 2.84 -4.23 0.58
N ASN A 203 3.07 -4.78 -0.63
CA ASN A 203 3.64 -6.12 -0.80
C ASN A 203 5.10 -6.20 -0.29
N CYS A 204 5.90 -5.14 -0.46
CA CYS A 204 7.23 -5.02 0.15
C CYS A 204 7.15 -4.88 1.67
N LEU A 205 6.16 -4.13 2.18
CA LEU A 205 5.99 -3.93 3.62
C LEU A 205 5.56 -5.19 4.35
N THR A 206 4.74 -6.08 3.76
CA THR A 206 4.45 -7.39 4.37
C THR A 206 5.70 -8.26 4.49
N GLU A 207 6.66 -8.11 3.57
CA GLU A 207 7.97 -8.76 3.63
C GLU A 207 8.84 -8.18 4.77
N ALA A 208 8.90 -6.85 4.89
CA ALA A 208 9.65 -6.17 5.95
C ALA A 208 9.04 -6.34 7.34
N LEU A 209 7.71 -6.45 7.45
CA LEU A 209 7.00 -6.83 8.68
C LEU A 209 7.26 -8.29 9.10
N GLY A 210 7.87 -9.08 8.23
CA GLY A 210 8.16 -10.49 8.51
C GLY A 210 6.98 -11.45 8.28
N LEU A 211 5.90 -11.03 7.60
CA LEU A 211 4.68 -11.83 7.39
C LEU A 211 4.61 -12.50 6.02
N SER A 212 5.59 -12.27 5.13
CA SER A 212 5.69 -12.92 3.82
C SER A 212 7.10 -13.45 3.56
N LEU A 213 7.25 -14.21 2.48
CA LEU A 213 8.53 -14.79 2.06
C LEU A 213 9.40 -13.77 1.33
N PRO A 214 10.73 -13.90 1.40
CA PRO A 214 11.65 -13.08 0.62
C PRO A 214 11.38 -13.15 -0.88
N GLY A 215 11.36 -12.00 -1.55
CA GLY A 215 11.01 -11.85 -2.95
C GLY A 215 9.50 -11.70 -3.21
N ASN A 216 8.67 -11.73 -2.17
CA ASN A 216 7.22 -11.56 -2.29
C ASN A 216 6.85 -10.24 -2.99
N GLY A 217 7.47 -9.14 -2.60
CA GLY A 217 7.17 -7.80 -3.14
C GLY A 217 7.77 -7.51 -4.52
N THR A 218 8.75 -8.29 -5.01
CA THR A 218 9.55 -7.89 -6.17
C THR A 218 9.65 -8.90 -7.30
N THR A 219 9.39 -10.20 -7.08
CA THR A 219 9.36 -11.21 -8.16
C THR A 219 8.15 -10.96 -9.06
N LEU A 220 8.35 -10.88 -10.38
CA LEU A 220 7.28 -10.62 -11.35
C LEU A 220 6.18 -11.68 -11.32
N ALA A 221 4.92 -11.27 -11.55
CA ALA A 221 3.75 -12.15 -11.59
C ALA A 221 3.89 -13.25 -12.67
N THR A 222 4.50 -12.89 -13.80
CA THR A 222 4.69 -13.79 -14.96
C THR A 222 5.86 -14.74 -14.80
N HIS A 223 6.79 -14.49 -13.84
CA HIS A 223 8.01 -15.29 -13.73
C HIS A 223 7.78 -16.61 -12.97
N ALA A 224 8.32 -17.71 -13.50
CA ALA A 224 8.18 -19.06 -12.95
C ALA A 224 8.68 -19.20 -11.50
N ASP A 225 9.70 -18.43 -11.08
CA ASP A 225 10.22 -18.48 -9.70
C ASP A 225 9.16 -18.08 -8.66
N ARG A 226 8.13 -17.31 -9.06
CA ARG A 226 7.03 -16.94 -8.15
C ARG A 226 6.18 -18.14 -7.74
N GLU A 227 6.04 -19.16 -8.57
CA GLU A 227 5.33 -20.38 -8.22
C GLU A 227 5.87 -21.02 -6.94
N ALA A 228 7.21 -20.99 -6.77
CA ALA A 228 7.86 -21.52 -5.58
C ALA A 228 7.46 -20.80 -4.29
N LEU A 229 7.14 -19.48 -4.36
CA LEU A 229 6.66 -18.72 -3.20
C LEU A 229 5.27 -19.21 -2.75
N PHE A 230 4.35 -19.48 -3.68
CA PHE A 230 3.03 -20.02 -3.38
C PHE A 230 3.13 -21.42 -2.76
N ARG A 231 3.93 -22.31 -3.35
CA ARG A 231 4.16 -23.65 -2.81
C ARG A 231 4.75 -23.60 -1.39
N ARG A 232 5.75 -22.76 -1.18
CA ARG A 232 6.38 -22.61 0.11
C ARG A 232 5.43 -22.00 1.16
N ALA A 233 4.60 -21.02 0.79
CA ALA A 233 3.60 -20.44 1.68
C ALA A 233 2.62 -21.50 2.21
N GLY A 234 2.16 -22.41 1.32
CA GLY A 234 1.29 -23.52 1.70
C GLY A 234 1.92 -24.50 2.70
N ARG A 235 3.21 -24.79 2.57
CA ARG A 235 3.92 -25.65 3.54
C ARG A 235 4.20 -24.91 4.84
N LEU A 236 4.68 -23.68 4.77
CA LEU A 236 5.07 -22.87 5.91
C LEU A 236 3.89 -22.59 6.85
N ILE A 237 2.68 -22.38 6.34
CA ILE A 237 1.54 -22.12 7.22
C ILE A 237 1.22 -23.31 8.13
N VAL A 238 1.42 -24.54 7.66
CA VAL A 238 1.24 -25.74 8.48
C VAL A 238 2.35 -25.86 9.54
N GLU A 239 3.60 -25.50 9.20
CA GLU A 239 4.70 -25.42 10.15
C GLU A 239 4.40 -24.41 11.27
N LEU A 240 3.92 -23.19 10.92
CA LEU A 240 3.52 -22.17 11.90
C LEU A 240 2.36 -22.65 12.79
N CYS A 241 1.39 -23.37 12.20
CA CYS A 241 0.31 -23.99 12.96
C CYS A 241 0.86 -24.94 14.03
N HIS A 242 1.81 -25.82 13.67
CA HIS A 242 2.43 -26.74 14.62
C HIS A 242 3.27 -26.01 15.67
N ARG A 243 3.97 -24.94 15.32
CA ARG A 243 4.72 -24.12 16.28
C ARG A 243 3.79 -23.50 17.31
N TRP A 244 2.65 -22.95 16.90
CA TRP A 244 1.69 -22.35 17.82
C TRP A 244 0.92 -23.41 18.62
N TYR A 245 0.17 -24.30 17.95
CA TYR A 245 -0.70 -25.26 18.64
C TYR A 245 0.05 -26.43 19.32
N GLY A 246 1.23 -26.76 18.85
CA GLY A 246 2.07 -27.80 19.44
C GLY A 246 3.14 -27.32 20.42
N GLY A 247 3.62 -26.07 20.27
CA GLY A 247 4.74 -25.50 21.00
C GLY A 247 4.46 -24.23 21.79
N GLU A 248 3.26 -23.65 21.66
CA GLU A 248 2.90 -22.34 22.26
C GLU A 248 3.86 -21.21 21.88
N ASP A 249 4.45 -21.28 20.67
CA ASP A 249 5.42 -20.31 20.20
C ASP A 249 4.72 -19.02 19.69
N PRO A 250 4.75 -17.90 20.44
CA PRO A 250 4.06 -16.67 20.04
C PRO A 250 4.67 -16.04 18.79
N SER A 251 5.91 -16.39 18.42
CA SER A 251 6.55 -15.91 17.17
C SER A 251 5.98 -16.57 15.90
N ALA A 252 5.03 -17.51 16.05
CA ALA A 252 4.21 -18.02 14.96
C ALA A 252 2.94 -17.18 14.71
N LEU A 253 2.62 -16.23 15.60
CA LEU A 253 1.43 -15.38 15.52
C LEU A 253 1.76 -14.01 14.90
N PRO A 254 0.84 -13.41 14.13
CA PRO A 254 1.10 -12.13 13.48
C PRO A 254 1.40 -10.98 14.46
N ARG A 255 0.77 -10.92 15.63
CA ARG A 255 1.10 -9.91 16.66
C ARG A 255 2.43 -10.18 17.37
N GLY A 256 2.89 -11.43 17.39
CA GLY A 256 4.23 -11.79 17.89
C GLY A 256 5.35 -11.43 16.92
N ILE A 257 5.03 -11.32 15.62
CA ILE A 257 5.95 -10.93 14.55
C ILE A 257 5.87 -9.40 14.32
N ALA A 258 4.69 -8.87 14.06
CA ALA A 258 4.43 -7.46 13.76
C ALA A 258 4.44 -6.60 15.05
N THR A 259 5.55 -6.60 15.74
CA THR A 259 5.82 -5.79 16.93
C THR A 259 6.06 -4.32 16.56
N GLN A 260 6.14 -3.42 17.56
CA GLN A 260 6.50 -2.02 17.34
C GLN A 260 7.83 -1.88 16.57
N ALA A 261 8.82 -2.70 16.88
CA ALA A 261 10.10 -2.72 16.16
C ALA A 261 9.93 -3.16 14.70
N ALA A 262 9.08 -4.16 14.42
CA ALA A 262 8.78 -4.60 13.06
C ALA A 262 8.03 -3.52 12.26
N PHE A 263 7.09 -2.78 12.87
CA PHE A 263 6.45 -1.61 12.25
C PHE A 263 7.47 -0.50 11.96
N ALA A 264 8.41 -0.24 12.88
CA ALA A 264 9.49 0.71 12.65
C ALA A 264 10.40 0.28 11.50
N ASN A 265 10.78 -1.01 11.41
CA ASN A 265 11.55 -1.55 10.29
C ASN A 265 10.80 -1.43 8.95
N ALA A 266 9.50 -1.75 8.93
CA ALA A 266 8.68 -1.63 7.73
C ALA A 266 8.58 -0.16 7.26
N MET A 267 8.35 0.78 8.18
CA MET A 267 8.32 2.21 7.85
C MET A 267 9.71 2.72 7.41
N THR A 268 10.78 2.21 8.00
CA THR A 268 12.16 2.52 7.59
C THR A 268 12.42 2.05 6.14
N LEU A 269 11.96 0.84 5.79
CA LEU A 269 12.00 0.38 4.39
C LEU A 269 11.21 1.31 3.47
N ASP A 270 9.98 1.67 3.84
CA ASP A 270 9.10 2.50 3.00
C ASP A 270 9.71 3.88 2.71
N ILE A 271 10.28 4.51 3.74
CA ILE A 271 11.00 5.78 3.62
C ILE A 271 12.23 5.63 2.72
N ALA A 272 13.02 4.58 2.91
CA ALA A 272 14.25 4.35 2.15
C ALA A 272 14.00 4.04 0.67
N MET A 273 12.89 3.40 0.34
CA MET A 273 12.53 3.08 -1.05
C MET A 273 11.68 4.17 -1.72
N GLY A 274 11.30 5.24 -0.99
CA GLY A 274 10.43 6.30 -1.51
C GLY A 274 9.04 5.78 -1.87
N GLY A 275 8.44 5.00 -0.98
CA GLY A 275 7.15 4.38 -1.16
C GLY A 275 5.97 5.34 -1.26
N SER A 276 4.77 4.81 -1.28
CA SER A 276 3.53 5.60 -1.39
C SER A 276 3.16 6.24 -0.06
N THR A 277 2.62 7.47 -0.06
CA THR A 277 2.03 8.08 1.14
C THR A 277 0.84 7.29 1.69
N ASN A 278 0.17 6.49 0.86
CA ASN A 278 -0.92 5.62 1.28
C ASN A 278 -0.47 4.52 2.25
N THR A 279 0.80 4.10 2.19
CA THR A 279 1.37 3.12 3.14
C THR A 279 1.31 3.61 4.57
N ILE A 280 1.52 4.91 4.79
CA ILE A 280 1.37 5.54 6.12
C ILE A 280 -0.05 5.28 6.66
N LEU A 281 -1.08 5.57 5.85
CA LEU A 281 -2.47 5.34 6.21
C LEU A 281 -2.74 3.87 6.55
N HIS A 282 -2.14 2.96 5.77
CA HIS A 282 -2.36 1.51 5.94
C HIS A 282 -1.57 0.92 7.11
N LEU A 283 -0.35 1.40 7.38
CA LEU A 283 0.42 0.97 8.55
C LEU A 283 -0.22 1.47 9.86
N LEU A 284 -0.74 2.71 9.89
CA LEU A 284 -1.49 3.22 11.04
C LEU A 284 -2.74 2.36 11.31
N ALA A 285 -3.46 1.98 10.26
CA ALA A 285 -4.61 1.08 10.38
C ALA A 285 -4.21 -0.31 10.90
N ALA A 286 -3.13 -0.88 10.37
CA ALA A 286 -2.60 -2.17 10.80
C ALA A 286 -2.08 -2.13 12.24
N ALA A 287 -1.39 -1.06 12.65
CA ALA A 287 -0.90 -0.88 14.01
C ALA A 287 -2.03 -0.84 15.03
N GLN A 288 -3.16 -0.18 14.70
CA GLN A 288 -4.35 -0.18 15.54
C GLN A 288 -4.89 -1.60 15.74
N GLU A 289 -4.99 -2.41 14.68
CA GLU A 289 -5.44 -3.80 14.77
C GLU A 289 -4.45 -4.72 15.49
N ALA A 290 -3.17 -4.39 15.43
CA ALA A 290 -2.12 -5.09 16.17
C ALA A 290 -2.03 -4.69 17.65
N GLU A 291 -2.76 -3.64 18.07
CA GLU A 291 -2.65 -3.02 19.40
C GLU A 291 -1.23 -2.49 19.67
N VAL A 292 -0.56 -1.97 18.63
CA VAL A 292 0.79 -1.40 18.69
C VAL A 292 0.71 0.12 18.74
N ASP A 293 1.43 0.74 19.66
CA ASP A 293 1.57 2.19 19.74
C ASP A 293 2.50 2.70 18.62
N PHE A 294 1.92 3.01 17.47
CA PHE A 294 2.63 3.50 16.29
C PHE A 294 1.81 4.59 15.60
N ASP A 295 2.33 5.81 15.56
CA ASP A 295 1.63 7.00 15.07
C ASP A 295 2.49 7.86 14.13
N LEU A 296 1.94 9.00 13.67
CA LEU A 296 2.65 9.95 12.81
C LEU A 296 3.90 10.55 13.48
N THR A 297 4.00 10.55 14.81
CA THR A 297 5.19 11.04 15.53
C THR A 297 6.35 10.07 15.36
N HIS A 298 6.08 8.78 15.46
CA HIS A 298 7.07 7.72 15.16
C HIS A 298 7.53 7.80 13.71
N ILE A 299 6.60 8.01 12.77
CA ILE A 299 6.91 8.11 11.33
C ILE A 299 7.76 9.36 11.05
N ASP A 300 7.44 10.52 11.64
CA ASP A 300 8.26 11.74 11.50
C ASP A 300 9.68 11.54 12.03
N ALA A 301 9.81 10.90 13.21
CA ALA A 301 11.12 10.62 13.80
C ALA A 301 11.97 9.70 12.89
N LEU A 302 11.36 8.69 12.27
CA LEU A 302 12.04 7.83 11.30
C LEU A 302 12.42 8.61 10.04
N SER A 303 11.52 9.42 9.49
CA SER A 303 11.74 10.16 8.24
C SER A 303 12.90 11.15 8.29
N ARG A 304 13.26 11.62 9.48
CA ARG A 304 14.40 12.54 9.69
C ARG A 304 15.77 11.86 9.69
N ARG A 305 15.83 10.56 9.92
CA ARG A 305 17.09 9.81 10.06
C ARG A 305 17.32 8.75 8.99
N VAL A 306 16.26 8.34 8.29
CA VAL A 306 16.32 7.29 7.28
C VAL A 306 16.62 7.92 5.93
N PRO A 307 17.73 7.57 5.26
CA PRO A 307 18.07 8.08 3.94
C PRO A 307 17.20 7.44 2.84
N GLN A 308 17.06 8.11 1.71
CA GLN A 308 16.50 7.49 0.51
C GLN A 308 17.57 6.69 -0.22
N LEU A 309 17.47 5.35 -0.17
CA LEU A 309 18.44 4.43 -0.75
C LEU A 309 18.01 3.86 -2.10
N CYS A 310 16.72 3.90 -2.42
CA CYS A 310 16.18 3.37 -3.66
C CYS A 310 15.24 4.40 -4.31
N LYS A 311 15.31 4.53 -5.63
CA LYS A 311 14.46 5.45 -6.39
C LYS A 311 13.98 4.74 -7.65
N VAL A 312 12.67 4.53 -7.74
CA VAL A 312 11.99 3.81 -8.84
C VAL A 312 10.80 4.61 -9.36
N ALA A 313 10.26 4.20 -10.49
CA ALA A 313 9.06 4.81 -11.05
C ALA A 313 7.94 4.92 -9.98
N PRO A 314 7.23 6.04 -9.92
CA PRO A 314 7.23 7.20 -10.82
C PRO A 314 8.29 8.26 -10.48
N ASN A 315 9.12 8.07 -9.45
CA ASN A 315 10.11 9.07 -9.01
C ASN A 315 11.34 9.15 -9.94
N THR A 316 11.48 8.18 -10.82
CA THR A 316 12.48 8.15 -11.90
C THR A 316 11.97 7.27 -13.05
N PRO A 317 12.26 7.62 -14.32
CA PRO A 317 11.93 6.74 -15.44
C PRO A 317 12.96 5.61 -15.63
N LYS A 318 14.08 5.62 -14.86
CA LYS A 318 15.22 4.71 -15.07
C LYS A 318 14.95 3.31 -14.54
N TYR A 319 14.33 3.19 -13.36
CA TYR A 319 14.16 1.93 -12.64
C TYR A 319 12.70 1.63 -12.36
N HIS A 320 12.34 0.35 -12.42
CA HIS A 320 11.03 -0.22 -12.07
C HIS A 320 11.22 -1.32 -11.01
N ILE A 321 10.14 -1.95 -10.59
CA ILE A 321 10.20 -2.98 -9.54
C ILE A 321 11.06 -4.20 -9.94
N GLU A 322 11.10 -4.53 -11.24
CA GLU A 322 11.95 -5.58 -11.79
C GLU A 322 13.45 -5.29 -11.62
N ASP A 323 13.85 -4.00 -11.59
CA ASP A 323 15.21 -3.57 -11.33
C ASP A 323 15.55 -3.66 -9.83
N VAL A 324 14.58 -3.40 -8.94
CA VAL A 324 14.73 -3.63 -7.50
C VAL A 324 14.95 -5.11 -7.22
N HIS A 325 14.19 -6.00 -7.87
CA HIS A 325 14.39 -7.43 -7.76
C HIS A 325 15.81 -7.83 -8.16
N ARG A 326 16.29 -7.37 -9.32
CA ARG A 326 17.65 -7.60 -9.81
C ARG A 326 18.74 -7.11 -8.86
N ALA A 327 18.44 -6.08 -8.05
CA ALA A 327 19.37 -5.51 -7.07
C ALA A 327 19.33 -6.22 -5.69
N GLY A 328 18.58 -7.31 -5.56
CA GLY A 328 18.41 -8.10 -4.33
C GLY A 328 17.06 -7.92 -3.62
N GLY A 329 16.10 -7.25 -4.28
CA GLY A 329 14.75 -7.09 -3.77
C GLY A 329 14.67 -6.30 -2.47
N VAL A 330 13.64 -6.60 -1.68
CA VAL A 330 13.44 -5.98 -0.35
C VAL A 330 14.62 -6.26 0.58
N PHE A 331 15.16 -7.49 0.57
CA PHE A 331 16.31 -7.85 1.39
C PHE A 331 17.60 -7.13 0.98
N GLY A 332 17.73 -6.71 -0.28
CA GLY A 332 18.82 -5.83 -0.71
C GLY A 332 18.75 -4.44 -0.06
N ILE A 333 17.54 -3.86 0.07
CA ILE A 333 17.34 -2.57 0.76
C ILE A 333 17.50 -2.74 2.28
N LEU A 334 16.87 -3.76 2.88
CA LEU A 334 17.01 -4.07 4.31
C LEU A 334 18.47 -4.33 4.69
N GLY A 335 19.25 -5.01 3.83
CA GLY A 335 20.68 -5.23 4.05
C GLY A 335 21.48 -3.92 4.11
N GLU A 336 21.19 -2.94 3.23
CA GLU A 336 21.82 -1.62 3.30
C GLU A 336 21.41 -0.84 4.55
N LEU A 337 20.13 -0.92 4.93
CA LEU A 337 19.61 -0.28 6.16
C LEU A 337 20.23 -0.89 7.43
N ASP A 338 20.42 -2.20 7.46
CA ASP A 338 21.06 -2.89 8.58
C ASP A 338 22.54 -2.52 8.70
N ARG A 339 23.27 -2.48 7.56
CA ARG A 339 24.66 -1.96 7.53
C ARG A 339 24.77 -0.51 8.01
N ALA A 340 23.72 0.27 7.84
CA ALA A 340 23.63 1.64 8.34
C ALA A 340 23.20 1.74 9.82
N GLY A 341 22.87 0.60 10.49
CA GLY A 341 22.40 0.58 11.87
C GLY A 341 21.00 1.18 12.07
N LEU A 342 20.13 1.08 11.06
CA LEU A 342 18.82 1.71 11.04
C LEU A 342 17.67 0.73 11.31
N LEU A 343 17.95 -0.56 11.51
CA LEU A 343 16.96 -1.61 11.76
C LEU A 343 17.14 -2.25 13.13
N ASP A 344 16.05 -2.77 13.66
CA ASP A 344 16.08 -3.78 14.73
C ASP A 344 16.05 -5.17 14.07
N ALA A 345 17.22 -5.79 13.94
CA ALA A 345 17.37 -7.08 13.29
C ALA A 345 16.99 -8.27 14.21
N THR A 346 16.57 -8.04 15.45
CA THR A 346 16.17 -9.09 16.40
C THR A 346 14.73 -9.56 16.20
N VAL A 347 13.91 -8.82 15.44
CA VAL A 347 12.50 -9.15 15.20
C VAL A 347 12.35 -10.48 14.47
N PRO A 348 11.40 -11.35 14.86
CA PRO A 348 11.15 -12.62 14.18
C PRO A 348 10.43 -12.40 12.84
N THR A 349 10.49 -13.42 11.98
CA THR A 349 9.72 -13.49 10.74
C THR A 349 9.03 -14.85 10.63
N VAL A 350 8.03 -14.98 9.74
CA VAL A 350 7.37 -16.28 9.47
C VAL A 350 8.35 -17.37 9.02
N HIS A 351 9.49 -17.00 8.43
CA HIS A 351 10.44 -17.91 7.79
C HIS A 351 11.82 -17.98 8.48
N SER A 352 12.09 -17.16 9.49
CA SER A 352 13.38 -17.11 10.21
C SER A 352 13.17 -16.70 11.65
N ALA A 353 14.04 -17.16 12.54
CA ALA A 353 13.98 -16.84 13.97
C ALA A 353 14.19 -15.34 14.24
N SER A 354 14.98 -14.67 13.40
CA SER A 354 15.21 -13.23 13.45
C SER A 354 15.39 -12.65 12.04
N LEU A 355 15.25 -11.33 11.92
CA LEU A 355 15.57 -10.61 10.69
C LEU A 355 17.09 -10.70 10.41
N ALA A 356 17.94 -10.77 11.44
CA ALA A 356 19.38 -10.99 11.25
C ALA A 356 19.65 -12.32 10.53
N ASP A 357 19.05 -13.42 10.99
CA ASP A 357 19.17 -14.73 10.32
C ASP A 357 18.62 -14.71 8.88
N ALA A 358 17.57 -13.91 8.65
CA ALA A 358 17.01 -13.74 7.32
C ALA A 358 17.96 -12.97 6.41
N LEU A 359 18.60 -11.89 6.90
CA LEU A 359 19.56 -11.09 6.15
C LEU A 359 20.81 -11.91 5.76
N GLU A 360 21.33 -12.75 6.64
CA GLU A 360 22.47 -13.63 6.31
C GLU A 360 22.15 -14.59 5.16
N ARG A 361 20.90 -14.98 4.98
CA ARG A 361 20.49 -15.90 3.92
C ARG A 361 20.05 -15.22 2.63
N TRP A 362 19.45 -14.03 2.71
CA TRP A 362 18.71 -13.41 1.61
C TRP A 362 19.29 -12.10 1.10
N ASP A 363 20.24 -11.47 1.80
CA ASP A 363 20.96 -10.32 1.28
C ASP A 363 22.03 -10.78 0.28
N VAL A 364 21.85 -10.42 -0.99
CA VAL A 364 22.76 -10.79 -2.09
C VAL A 364 24.19 -10.23 -1.96
N VAL A 365 24.41 -9.30 -1.03
CA VAL A 365 25.75 -8.77 -0.74
C VAL A 365 26.47 -9.60 0.34
N ARG A 366 25.71 -10.25 1.24
CA ARG A 366 26.26 -11.10 2.31
C ARG A 366 26.43 -12.54 1.86
N SER A 367 25.51 -13.04 1.04
CA SER A 367 25.43 -14.45 0.68
C SER A 367 26.05 -14.71 -0.69
N ASP A 368 27.00 -15.64 -0.75
CA ASP A 368 27.61 -16.15 -2.00
C ASP A 368 26.82 -17.33 -2.61
N ASN A 369 25.56 -17.52 -2.22
CA ASN A 369 24.74 -18.64 -2.67
C ASN A 369 24.27 -18.45 -4.11
N ASP A 370 24.74 -19.32 -5.02
CA ASP A 370 24.38 -19.28 -6.45
C ASP A 370 22.88 -19.42 -6.71
N THR A 371 22.16 -20.18 -5.89
CA THR A 371 20.69 -20.33 -6.01
C THR A 371 20.00 -19.01 -5.68
N LEU A 372 20.45 -18.31 -4.63
CA LEU A 372 19.95 -16.99 -4.27
C LEU A 372 20.22 -15.97 -5.40
N HIS A 373 21.46 -15.95 -5.89
CA HIS A 373 21.83 -15.05 -6.99
C HIS A 373 21.03 -15.35 -8.26
N THR A 374 20.75 -16.62 -8.52
CA THR A 374 19.91 -17.02 -9.67
C THR A 374 18.47 -16.57 -9.49
N PHE A 375 17.90 -16.68 -8.29
CA PHE A 375 16.55 -16.20 -7.96
C PHE A 375 16.42 -14.70 -8.23
N PHE A 376 17.32 -13.88 -7.74
CA PHE A 376 17.28 -12.43 -7.95
C PHE A 376 17.67 -11.97 -9.37
N LYS A 377 18.09 -12.88 -10.25
CA LYS A 377 18.24 -12.62 -11.69
C LYS A 377 16.94 -12.78 -12.46
N ALA A 378 15.82 -13.20 -11.84
CA ALA A 378 14.52 -13.27 -12.51
C ALA A 378 14.18 -11.91 -13.13
N GLY A 379 13.85 -11.89 -14.42
CA GLY A 379 13.68 -10.68 -15.19
C GLY A 379 12.49 -10.73 -16.14
N PRO A 380 12.12 -9.61 -16.77
CA PRO A 380 10.98 -9.53 -17.66
C PRO A 380 11.24 -10.24 -19.00
N ALA A 381 10.21 -10.91 -19.55
CA ALA A 381 10.27 -11.45 -20.90
C ALA A 381 9.96 -10.39 -21.98
N GLY A 382 9.22 -9.34 -21.62
CA GLY A 382 8.76 -8.31 -22.55
C GLY A 382 7.65 -8.79 -23.47
N ILE A 383 6.89 -9.82 -23.07
CA ILE A 383 5.79 -10.41 -23.83
C ILE A 383 4.48 -10.16 -23.07
N PRO A 384 3.50 -9.47 -23.68
CA PRO A 384 2.19 -9.26 -23.05
C PRO A 384 1.48 -10.58 -22.72
N THR A 385 1.05 -10.77 -21.48
CA THR A 385 0.35 -11.98 -21.03
C THR A 385 -0.42 -11.73 -19.72
N GLN A 386 -1.51 -12.48 -19.52
CA GLN A 386 -2.25 -12.57 -18.26
C GLN A 386 -1.98 -13.88 -17.50
N GLU A 387 -1.07 -14.72 -18.00
CA GLU A 387 -0.78 -16.02 -17.40
C GLU A 387 0.33 -15.89 -16.35
N ALA A 388 0.03 -16.35 -15.12
CA ALA A 388 1.03 -16.48 -14.07
C ALA A 388 2.12 -17.50 -14.46
N PHE A 389 3.36 -17.25 -14.02
CA PHE A 389 4.48 -18.19 -14.12
C PHE A 389 4.84 -18.62 -15.56
N SER A 390 4.35 -17.89 -16.56
CA SER A 390 4.43 -18.27 -17.99
C SER A 390 5.81 -18.06 -18.62
N GLN A 391 6.78 -17.47 -17.90
CA GLN A 391 8.12 -17.19 -18.44
C GLN A 391 9.23 -17.42 -17.40
N ALA A 392 10.48 -17.59 -17.87
CA ALA A 392 11.64 -17.86 -17.03
C ALA A 392 12.89 -17.06 -17.45
N THR A 393 12.68 -15.88 -18.03
CA THR A 393 13.75 -15.00 -18.49
C THR A 393 14.57 -14.49 -17.30
N ARG A 394 15.90 -14.41 -17.47
CA ARG A 394 16.80 -13.96 -16.42
C ARG A 394 17.74 -12.87 -16.92
N TRP A 395 18.04 -11.92 -16.04
CA TRP A 395 19.12 -10.98 -16.25
C TRP A 395 20.46 -11.73 -16.30
N PRO A 396 21.42 -11.31 -17.12
CA PRO A 396 22.76 -11.92 -17.17
C PRO A 396 23.53 -11.74 -15.85
N THR A 397 23.32 -10.61 -15.16
CA THR A 397 24.01 -10.24 -13.92
C THR A 397 23.04 -9.58 -12.94
N LEU A 398 23.34 -9.68 -11.64
CA LEU A 398 22.73 -8.84 -10.61
C LEU A 398 23.16 -7.37 -10.76
N ASP A 399 22.37 -6.46 -10.19
CA ASP A 399 22.78 -5.06 -9.97
C ASP A 399 23.32 -4.94 -8.53
N LEU A 400 24.63 -5.11 -8.38
CA LEU A 400 25.34 -4.97 -7.10
C LEU A 400 26.01 -3.60 -6.94
N ASP A 401 25.81 -2.68 -7.88
CA ASP A 401 26.36 -1.32 -7.81
C ASP A 401 25.63 -0.48 -6.76
N ARG A 402 26.21 -0.44 -5.56
CA ARG A 402 25.67 0.35 -4.43
C ARG A 402 26.05 1.84 -4.48
N ALA A 403 26.79 2.27 -5.51
CA ALA A 403 27.11 3.68 -5.74
C ALA A 403 26.17 4.33 -6.78
N GLY A 404 25.93 3.69 -7.90
CA GLY A 404 25.16 4.24 -9.03
C GLY A 404 23.95 3.41 -9.46
N GLY A 405 23.76 2.24 -8.86
CA GLY A 405 22.70 1.29 -9.18
C GLY A 405 21.31 1.67 -8.64
N CYS A 406 20.39 0.70 -8.74
CA CYS A 406 19.01 0.88 -8.30
C CYS A 406 18.91 1.03 -6.77
N ILE A 407 19.60 0.17 -6.02
CA ILE A 407 19.71 0.24 -4.55
C ILE A 407 21.10 0.79 -4.22
N ARG A 408 21.15 1.85 -3.42
CA ARG A 408 22.39 2.54 -3.05
C ARG A 408 22.74 2.32 -1.57
N SER A 409 24.05 2.41 -1.27
CA SER A 409 24.52 2.45 0.12
C SER A 409 24.23 3.81 0.76
N LEU A 410 24.38 3.89 2.09
CA LEU A 410 24.24 5.14 2.85
C LEU A 410 25.13 6.27 2.29
N GLN A 411 26.36 5.96 1.91
CA GLN A 411 27.32 6.94 1.38
C GLN A 411 26.92 7.52 0.02
N HIS A 412 26.05 6.82 -0.71
CA HIS A 412 25.61 7.18 -2.05
C HIS A 412 24.09 7.40 -2.13
N ALA A 413 23.44 7.58 -0.97
CA ALA A 413 22.01 7.82 -0.89
C ALA A 413 21.55 8.96 -1.82
N TYR A 414 20.32 8.84 -2.34
CA TYR A 414 19.71 9.91 -3.13
C TYR A 414 19.45 11.17 -2.30
N SER A 415 19.12 11.00 -1.02
CA SER A 415 19.02 12.06 -0.01
C SER A 415 19.32 11.47 1.36
N LEU A 416 19.83 12.30 2.28
CA LEU A 416 20.09 11.88 3.68
C LEU A 416 18.82 11.88 4.53
N GLU A 417 17.82 12.67 4.16
CA GLU A 417 16.46 12.60 4.69
C GLU A 417 15.58 11.82 3.71
N GLY A 418 14.66 11.03 4.24
CA GLY A 418 13.90 10.03 3.48
C GLY A 418 12.94 10.58 2.44
N GLY A 419 12.31 9.65 1.71
CA GLY A 419 11.38 9.95 0.63
C GLY A 419 10.00 10.42 1.07
N LEU A 420 9.72 10.48 2.39
CA LEU A 420 8.44 10.89 2.98
C LEU A 420 8.67 11.86 4.14
N ALA A 421 7.75 12.78 4.37
CA ALA A 421 7.77 13.69 5.51
C ALA A 421 6.38 13.94 6.08
N VAL A 422 6.31 14.14 7.40
CA VAL A 422 5.11 14.62 8.10
C VAL A 422 5.27 16.10 8.40
N LEU A 423 4.28 16.91 8.01
CA LEU A 423 4.24 18.34 8.32
C LEU A 423 3.14 18.61 9.34
N ARG A 424 3.37 19.59 10.22
CA ARG A 424 2.39 20.06 11.21
C ARG A 424 2.34 21.59 11.23
N GLY A 425 1.22 22.14 11.63
CA GLY A 425 1.00 23.58 11.75
C GLY A 425 -0.46 23.91 11.99
N ASN A 426 -0.84 25.19 11.96
CA ASN A 426 -2.23 25.55 12.18
C ASN A 426 -3.17 24.99 11.10
N LEU A 427 -2.66 24.70 9.91
CA LEU A 427 -3.43 24.12 8.80
C LEU A 427 -3.64 22.60 8.95
N ALA A 428 -2.73 21.91 9.64
CA ALA A 428 -2.76 20.47 9.86
C ALA A 428 -2.25 20.15 11.27
N VAL A 429 -3.07 20.41 12.29
CA VAL A 429 -2.67 20.26 13.70
C VAL A 429 -2.37 18.81 14.08
N ASP A 430 -3.09 17.85 13.48
CA ASP A 430 -2.86 16.40 13.67
C ASP A 430 -1.87 15.84 12.66
N GLY A 431 -1.45 16.66 11.68
CA GLY A 431 -0.44 16.33 10.68
C GLY A 431 -0.98 16.17 9.27
N CYS A 432 -0.06 16.17 8.32
CA CYS A 432 -0.26 15.84 6.91
C CYS A 432 1.00 15.21 6.35
N VAL A 433 0.94 14.64 5.16
CA VAL A 433 2.03 13.84 4.60
C VAL A 433 2.43 14.35 3.22
N VAL A 434 3.73 14.41 2.97
CA VAL A 434 4.31 14.74 1.66
C VAL A 434 5.32 13.67 1.21
N LYS A 435 5.27 13.29 -0.07
CA LYS A 435 6.25 12.41 -0.69
C LYS A 435 7.42 13.27 -1.19
N THR A 436 8.44 13.47 -0.35
CA THR A 436 9.60 14.32 -0.64
C THR A 436 10.47 13.79 -1.77
N ALA A 437 10.48 12.47 -1.98
CA ALA A 437 11.19 11.83 -3.10
C ALA A 437 10.82 12.38 -4.49
N GLY A 438 9.63 12.94 -4.64
CA GLY A 438 9.12 13.51 -5.89
C GLY A 438 9.14 15.04 -5.96
N VAL A 439 9.62 15.72 -4.92
CA VAL A 439 9.64 17.19 -4.82
C VAL A 439 11.00 17.74 -5.26
N ASP A 440 10.97 18.78 -6.11
CA ASP A 440 12.20 19.51 -6.49
C ASP A 440 12.67 20.35 -5.29
N GLU A 441 13.98 20.32 -5.01
CA GLU A 441 14.56 21.02 -3.85
C GLU A 441 14.27 22.54 -3.85
N SER A 442 14.11 23.15 -5.03
CA SER A 442 13.82 24.58 -5.15
C SER A 442 12.47 25.01 -4.56
N ILE A 443 11.55 24.04 -4.33
CA ILE A 443 10.21 24.27 -3.76
C ILE A 443 10.00 23.53 -2.44
N HIS A 444 11.06 23.11 -1.74
CA HIS A 444 10.95 22.57 -0.37
C HIS A 444 10.46 23.61 0.63
N VAL A 445 10.71 24.89 0.38
CA VAL A 445 10.06 26.01 1.06
C VAL A 445 9.23 26.75 0.03
N PHE A 446 7.92 26.76 0.23
CA PHE A 446 6.96 27.33 -0.71
C PHE A 446 5.96 28.22 0.03
N GLU A 447 5.67 29.40 -0.52
CA GLU A 447 4.65 30.29 0.01
C GLU A 447 3.87 30.90 -1.16
N GLY A 448 2.56 30.73 -1.16
CA GLY A 448 1.72 31.21 -2.25
C GLY A 448 0.27 31.45 -1.85
N PRO A 449 -0.49 32.17 -2.71
CA PRO A 449 -1.93 32.34 -2.51
C PRO A 449 -2.67 31.02 -2.79
N ALA A 450 -3.72 30.76 -2.02
CA ALA A 450 -4.57 29.59 -2.20
C ALA A 450 -5.51 29.73 -3.40
N ARG A 451 -5.65 28.65 -4.18
CA ARG A 451 -6.70 28.42 -5.17
C ARG A 451 -7.56 27.24 -4.68
N VAL A 452 -8.79 27.51 -4.24
CA VAL A 452 -9.61 26.54 -3.50
C VAL A 452 -10.64 25.87 -4.41
N TYR A 453 -10.67 24.54 -4.37
CA TYR A 453 -11.68 23.69 -4.99
C TYR A 453 -12.32 22.77 -3.97
N GLU A 454 -13.64 22.56 -4.06
CA GLU A 454 -14.41 21.75 -3.10
C GLU A 454 -14.66 20.31 -3.59
N SER A 455 -13.95 19.89 -4.64
CA SER A 455 -13.88 18.50 -5.15
C SER A 455 -12.70 18.32 -6.10
N GLN A 456 -12.30 17.06 -6.33
CA GLN A 456 -11.34 16.71 -7.37
C GLN A 456 -11.80 17.18 -8.76
N ASP A 457 -13.08 16.96 -9.09
CA ASP A 457 -13.62 17.28 -10.40
C ASP A 457 -13.54 18.78 -10.70
N ALA A 458 -13.86 19.60 -9.69
CA ALA A 458 -13.72 21.06 -9.82
C ALA A 458 -12.25 21.47 -10.00
N ALA A 459 -11.32 20.84 -9.27
CA ALA A 459 -9.89 21.12 -9.42
C ALA A 459 -9.37 20.70 -10.79
N VAL A 460 -9.75 19.53 -11.28
CA VAL A 460 -9.40 19.05 -12.62
C VAL A 460 -9.91 20.02 -13.70
N ALA A 461 -11.17 20.42 -13.61
CA ALA A 461 -11.76 21.38 -14.55
C ALA A 461 -11.02 22.72 -14.54
N GLY A 462 -10.71 23.26 -13.35
CA GLY A 462 -9.99 24.53 -13.20
C GLY A 462 -8.54 24.47 -13.71
N ILE A 463 -7.83 23.37 -13.49
CA ILE A 463 -6.46 23.17 -14.00
C ILE A 463 -6.47 23.12 -15.54
N LEU A 464 -7.39 22.36 -16.13
CA LEU A 464 -7.51 22.25 -17.58
C LEU A 464 -7.95 23.57 -18.24
N ALA A 465 -8.74 24.37 -17.54
CA ALA A 465 -9.16 25.71 -17.98
C ALA A 465 -8.12 26.81 -17.73
N ASP A 466 -6.89 26.47 -17.33
CA ASP A 466 -5.80 27.39 -17.04
C ASP A 466 -6.13 28.43 -15.92
N GLU A 467 -7.05 28.09 -15.00
CA GLU A 467 -7.38 28.94 -13.85
C GLU A 467 -6.25 29.00 -12.82
N VAL A 468 -5.44 27.94 -12.71
CA VAL A 468 -4.31 27.84 -11.78
C VAL A 468 -3.11 28.55 -12.37
N GLN A 469 -2.54 29.46 -11.57
CA GLN A 469 -1.38 30.27 -12.00
C GLN A 469 -0.10 29.82 -11.29
N PRO A 470 1.09 30.05 -11.89
CA PRO A 470 2.36 29.81 -11.21
C PRO A 470 2.44 30.51 -9.85
N GLY A 471 2.93 29.82 -8.84
CA GLY A 471 3.07 30.35 -7.47
C GLY A 471 1.85 30.09 -6.58
N GLU A 472 0.77 29.49 -7.08
CA GLU A 472 -0.41 29.20 -6.27
C GLU A 472 -0.29 27.88 -5.49
N VAL A 473 -1.01 27.80 -4.37
CA VAL A 473 -1.28 26.57 -3.61
C VAL A 473 -2.69 26.12 -3.95
N VAL A 474 -2.81 25.05 -4.71
CA VAL A 474 -4.10 24.44 -5.07
C VAL A 474 -4.62 23.64 -3.89
N VAL A 475 -5.75 24.04 -3.31
CA VAL A 475 -6.39 23.40 -2.16
C VAL A 475 -7.62 22.63 -2.63
N ILE A 476 -7.59 21.29 -2.48
CA ILE A 476 -8.71 20.41 -2.79
C ILE A 476 -9.24 19.86 -1.47
N ARG A 477 -10.44 20.25 -1.07
CA ARG A 477 -11.02 19.92 0.22
C ARG A 477 -12.33 19.18 0.14
N TYR A 478 -12.79 18.62 1.26
CA TYR A 478 -13.95 17.72 1.35
C TYR A 478 -13.77 16.42 0.56
N GLU A 479 -12.52 15.97 0.43
CA GLU A 479 -12.16 14.67 -0.13
C GLU A 479 -11.59 13.69 0.93
N GLY A 480 -11.71 14.05 2.21
CA GLY A 480 -11.27 13.23 3.33
C GLY A 480 -12.14 11.99 3.63
N PRO A 481 -11.83 11.25 4.71
CA PRO A 481 -12.56 10.03 5.09
C PRO A 481 -14.07 10.23 5.21
N LYS A 482 -14.53 11.30 5.84
CA LYS A 482 -15.96 11.66 6.01
C LYS A 482 -16.48 12.54 4.89
N GLY A 483 -15.70 13.54 4.50
CA GLY A 483 -16.11 14.57 3.55
C GLY A 483 -16.21 14.07 2.12
N GLY A 484 -15.37 13.09 1.74
CA GLY A 484 -15.38 12.46 0.43
C GLY A 484 -16.71 11.85 0.03
N PRO A 485 -17.33 10.94 0.80
CA PRO A 485 -16.70 10.04 1.75
C PRO A 485 -15.82 8.98 1.07
N GLY A 486 -14.94 8.36 1.83
CA GLY A 486 -14.06 7.31 1.31
C GLY A 486 -12.65 7.79 0.97
N MET A 487 -12.32 9.05 1.28
CA MET A 487 -10.96 9.61 1.13
C MET A 487 -10.38 9.33 -0.25
N GLN A 488 -11.02 9.88 -1.28
CA GLN A 488 -10.69 9.67 -2.69
C GLN A 488 -9.18 9.83 -2.95
N GLU A 489 -8.60 8.88 -3.66
CA GLU A 489 -7.23 8.96 -4.15
C GLU A 489 -7.17 9.72 -5.46
N MET A 490 -6.30 10.71 -5.55
CA MET A 490 -6.22 11.61 -6.69
C MET A 490 -4.88 11.47 -7.41
N LEU A 491 -4.93 11.34 -8.73
CA LEU A 491 -3.75 11.34 -9.61
C LEU A 491 -3.90 12.39 -10.72
N TYR A 492 -5.10 12.60 -11.22
CA TYR A 492 -5.36 13.55 -12.33
C TYR A 492 -4.94 14.99 -12.02
N PRO A 493 -5.25 15.58 -10.84
CA PRO A 493 -4.80 16.95 -10.56
C PRO A 493 -3.29 17.12 -10.64
N THR A 494 -2.53 16.15 -10.13
CA THR A 494 -1.06 16.18 -10.15
C THR A 494 -0.50 15.96 -11.56
N SER A 495 -1.09 15.04 -12.32
CA SER A 495 -0.70 14.75 -13.70
C SER A 495 -0.95 15.94 -14.62
N TYR A 496 -2.11 16.62 -14.46
CA TYR A 496 -2.46 17.78 -15.27
C TYR A 496 -1.63 19.02 -14.92
N LEU A 497 -1.33 19.26 -13.65
CA LEU A 497 -0.38 20.32 -13.30
C LEU A 497 1.00 20.07 -13.93
N LYS A 498 1.44 18.81 -13.97
CA LYS A 498 2.69 18.43 -14.63
C LYS A 498 2.63 18.66 -16.15
N SER A 499 1.55 18.25 -16.83
CA SER A 499 1.39 18.45 -18.28
C SER A 499 1.31 19.92 -18.66
N LYS A 500 0.70 20.77 -17.80
CA LYS A 500 0.65 22.24 -17.98
C LYS A 500 1.98 22.95 -17.60
N GLY A 501 3.04 22.22 -17.22
CA GLY A 501 4.32 22.80 -16.82
C GLY A 501 4.35 23.42 -15.42
N LEU A 502 3.29 23.24 -14.63
CA LEU A 502 3.14 23.85 -13.29
C LEU A 502 3.69 22.98 -12.15
N GLY A 503 4.13 21.75 -12.44
CA GLY A 503 4.55 20.77 -11.42
C GLY A 503 5.71 21.19 -10.50
N LYS A 504 6.51 22.19 -10.90
CA LYS A 504 7.58 22.81 -10.09
C LYS A 504 7.26 24.24 -9.65
N GLN A 505 6.07 24.75 -9.96
CA GLN A 505 5.68 26.14 -9.75
C GLN A 505 4.47 26.28 -8.83
N CYS A 506 3.76 25.19 -8.55
CA CYS A 506 2.58 25.16 -7.69
C CYS A 506 2.73 24.07 -6.62
N ALA A 507 2.00 24.24 -5.52
CA ALA A 507 1.79 23.21 -4.52
C ALA A 507 0.34 22.70 -4.60
N LEU A 508 0.13 21.42 -4.26
CA LEU A 508 -1.20 20.83 -4.04
C LEU A 508 -1.38 20.46 -2.57
N LEU A 509 -2.56 20.70 -2.05
CA LEU A 509 -2.94 20.40 -0.67
C LEU A 509 -4.34 19.78 -0.62
N THR A 510 -4.52 18.68 0.14
CA THR A 510 -5.83 18.03 0.27
C THR A 510 -6.02 17.33 1.61
N ASP A 511 -7.27 17.27 2.08
CA ASP A 511 -7.71 16.39 3.16
C ASP A 511 -8.03 14.96 2.67
N GLY A 512 -8.04 14.75 1.35
CA GLY A 512 -8.00 13.45 0.72
C GLY A 512 -6.58 12.88 0.65
N ARG A 513 -6.29 12.09 -0.38
CA ARG A 513 -4.98 11.48 -0.60
C ARG A 513 -4.56 11.55 -2.06
N PHE A 514 -3.26 11.55 -2.29
CA PHE A 514 -2.69 11.44 -3.62
C PHE A 514 -2.18 10.03 -3.88
N SER A 515 -2.25 9.62 -5.15
CA SER A 515 -1.72 8.33 -5.59
C SER A 515 -0.22 8.21 -5.36
N GLY A 516 0.27 6.99 -5.16
CA GLY A 516 1.70 6.68 -5.17
C GLY A 516 2.42 7.12 -6.45
N GLY A 517 1.67 7.29 -7.56
CA GLY A 517 2.14 7.82 -8.84
C GLY A 517 2.37 9.34 -8.88
N THR A 518 2.03 10.05 -7.82
CA THR A 518 2.14 11.51 -7.75
C THR A 518 3.59 11.98 -7.67
N SER A 519 3.89 13.07 -8.37
CA SER A 519 5.14 13.85 -8.31
C SER A 519 4.83 15.34 -8.10
N GLY A 520 5.84 16.12 -7.70
CA GLY A 520 5.70 17.53 -7.34
C GLY A 520 5.30 17.74 -5.87
N LEU A 521 5.15 19.00 -5.45
CA LEU A 521 4.82 19.36 -4.07
C LEU A 521 3.34 19.08 -3.78
N SER A 522 3.04 17.81 -3.47
CA SER A 522 1.68 17.34 -3.22
C SER A 522 1.57 16.83 -1.78
N ILE A 523 0.71 17.49 -1.00
CA ILE A 523 0.53 17.27 0.44
C ILE A 523 -0.89 16.74 0.66
N GLY A 524 -0.97 15.50 1.14
CA GLY A 524 -2.23 14.82 1.43
C GLY A 524 -2.44 14.55 2.90
N HIS A 525 -3.57 13.91 3.22
CA HIS A 525 -3.92 13.46 4.57
C HIS A 525 -4.02 14.62 5.58
N VAL A 526 -4.36 15.83 5.14
CA VAL A 526 -4.49 16.97 6.05
C VAL A 526 -5.51 16.64 7.13
N SER A 527 -5.03 16.62 8.37
CA SER A 527 -5.83 16.26 9.54
C SER A 527 -5.83 17.39 10.57
N PRO A 528 -7.02 17.72 11.09
CA PRO A 528 -8.37 17.23 10.75
C PRO A 528 -8.82 17.63 9.34
N GLU A 529 -9.66 16.78 8.70
CA GLU A 529 -10.27 17.10 7.40
C GLU A 529 -11.30 18.24 7.48
N ALA A 530 -11.63 18.86 6.35
CA ALA A 530 -12.61 19.96 6.30
C ALA A 530 -13.97 19.57 6.90
N ALA A 531 -14.48 18.37 6.60
CA ALA A 531 -15.77 17.88 7.12
C ALA A 531 -15.76 17.58 8.62
N SER A 532 -14.58 17.53 9.26
CA SER A 532 -14.39 17.32 10.70
C SER A 532 -13.91 18.58 11.43
N GLY A 533 -14.10 19.77 10.85
CA GLY A 533 -13.75 21.04 11.49
C GLY A 533 -12.29 21.47 11.30
N GLY A 534 -11.56 20.83 10.38
CA GLY A 534 -10.17 21.20 10.07
C GLY A 534 -10.03 22.58 9.43
N VAL A 535 -8.91 23.28 9.71
CA VAL A 535 -8.63 24.62 9.20
C VAL A 535 -8.60 24.68 7.67
N ILE A 536 -8.29 23.56 6.99
CA ILE A 536 -8.39 23.47 5.52
C ILE A 536 -9.80 23.84 5.02
N GLY A 537 -10.85 23.59 5.80
CA GLY A 537 -12.24 23.99 5.51
C GLY A 537 -12.49 25.51 5.56
N LEU A 538 -11.57 26.25 6.18
CA LEU A 538 -11.66 27.71 6.37
C LEU A 538 -10.87 28.51 5.32
N VAL A 539 -10.02 27.86 4.53
CA VAL A 539 -9.19 28.51 3.51
C VAL A 539 -10.08 29.13 2.43
N GLU A 540 -9.76 30.35 2.01
CA GLU A 540 -10.41 31.07 0.92
C GLU A 540 -9.42 31.40 -0.20
N ASN A 541 -9.92 31.66 -1.40
CA ASN A 541 -9.08 32.06 -2.54
C ASN A 541 -8.26 33.29 -2.19
N GLY A 542 -6.97 33.26 -2.44
CA GLY A 542 -6.03 34.34 -2.16
C GLY A 542 -5.38 34.30 -0.78
N ASP A 543 -5.86 33.49 0.15
CA ASP A 543 -5.20 33.32 1.44
C ASP A 543 -3.78 32.77 1.27
N ARG A 544 -2.84 33.29 2.04
CA ARG A 544 -1.46 32.84 1.93
C ARG A 544 -1.20 31.59 2.78
N ILE A 545 -0.62 30.59 2.13
CA ILE A 545 -0.20 29.32 2.77
C ILE A 545 1.31 29.22 2.65
N ARG A 546 1.98 28.91 3.76
CA ARG A 546 3.40 28.62 3.83
C ARG A 546 3.62 27.14 4.11
N ILE A 547 4.44 26.52 3.29
CA ILE A 547 4.90 25.13 3.38
C ILE A 547 6.42 25.18 3.57
N ASP A 548 6.94 24.48 4.58
CA ASP A 548 8.35 24.43 4.91
C ASP A 548 8.71 22.98 5.26
N ILE A 549 9.15 22.21 4.25
CA ILE A 549 9.48 20.78 4.40
C ILE A 549 10.66 20.61 5.39
N PRO A 550 11.79 21.35 5.26
CA PRO A 550 12.88 21.26 6.24
C PRO A 550 12.46 21.53 7.68
N ALA A 551 11.60 22.53 7.89
CA ALA A 551 11.09 22.85 9.22
C ALA A 551 9.91 21.95 9.65
N ARG A 552 9.42 21.06 8.78
CA ARG A 552 8.23 20.21 9.02
C ARG A 552 6.98 21.02 9.36
N ARG A 553 6.77 22.13 8.66
CA ARG A 553 5.70 23.10 8.97
C ARG A 553 4.79 23.33 7.76
N ILE A 554 3.49 23.55 8.09
CA ILE A 554 2.48 24.02 7.14
C ILE A 554 1.51 24.94 7.85
N ASP A 555 1.43 26.19 7.40
CA ASP A 555 0.65 27.21 8.09
C ASP A 555 -0.19 28.03 7.10
N LEU A 556 -1.42 28.32 7.50
CA LEU A 556 -2.28 29.33 6.91
C LEU A 556 -1.96 30.67 7.60
N LEU A 557 -1.53 31.66 6.81
CA LEU A 557 -1.07 32.95 7.31
C LEU A 557 -2.24 33.93 7.49
N LEU A 558 -3.11 33.64 8.45
CA LEU A 558 -4.23 34.47 8.87
C LEU A 558 -4.18 34.76 10.36
N ASP A 559 -4.75 35.90 10.76
CA ASP A 559 -4.91 36.24 12.17
C ASP A 559 -6.01 35.40 12.85
N GLU A 560 -5.92 35.23 14.16
CA GLU A 560 -6.85 34.41 14.94
C GLU A 560 -8.30 34.91 14.87
N ALA A 561 -8.50 36.23 14.77
CA ALA A 561 -9.86 36.81 14.70
C ALA A 561 -10.56 36.42 13.39
N THR A 562 -9.84 36.50 12.26
CA THR A 562 -10.33 36.06 10.97
C THR A 562 -10.64 34.56 10.98
N LEU A 563 -9.76 33.75 11.55
CA LEU A 563 -9.99 32.28 11.67
C LEU A 563 -11.22 31.97 12.53
N ALA A 564 -11.38 32.68 13.66
CA ALA A 564 -12.53 32.49 14.55
C ALA A 564 -13.85 32.85 13.85
N GLN A 565 -13.88 33.97 13.11
CA GLN A 565 -15.07 34.34 12.33
C GLN A 565 -15.43 33.29 11.29
N ARG A 566 -14.45 32.85 10.49
CA ARG A 566 -14.68 31.81 9.47
C ARG A 566 -15.11 30.46 10.07
N ARG A 567 -14.62 30.15 11.27
CA ARG A 567 -15.03 28.96 12.01
C ARG A 567 -16.51 29.05 12.41
N ALA A 568 -16.95 30.18 12.95
CA ALA A 568 -18.36 30.39 13.28
C ALA A 568 -19.27 30.26 12.04
N ASP A 569 -18.84 30.77 10.90
CA ASP A 569 -19.57 30.65 9.65
C ASP A 569 -19.61 29.19 9.16
N ALA A 570 -18.52 28.43 9.33
CA ALA A 570 -18.44 27.01 8.99
C ALA A 570 -19.31 26.15 9.92
N ASP A 571 -19.33 26.46 11.23
CA ASP A 571 -20.20 25.81 12.22
C ASP A 571 -21.68 26.00 11.82
N ALA A 572 -22.07 27.21 11.46
CA ALA A 572 -23.43 27.51 11.01
C ALA A 572 -23.84 26.74 9.73
N ARG A 573 -22.88 26.47 8.83
CA ARG A 573 -23.11 25.65 7.62
C ARG A 573 -23.03 24.14 7.89
N GLY A 574 -22.57 23.69 9.05
CA GLY A 574 -22.36 22.30 9.39
C GLY A 574 -21.18 21.66 8.64
N TRP A 575 -20.11 22.43 8.38
CA TRP A 575 -18.85 21.97 7.74
C TRP A 575 -19.07 21.22 6.41
N LYS A 576 -19.95 21.76 5.57
CA LYS A 576 -20.27 21.19 4.24
C LYS A 576 -19.69 22.07 3.13
N PRO A 577 -19.48 21.51 1.93
CA PRO A 577 -19.15 22.31 0.74
C PRO A 577 -20.13 23.46 0.54
N ARG A 578 -19.63 24.60 0.04
CA ARG A 578 -20.48 25.79 -0.24
C ARG A 578 -21.45 25.56 -1.38
N ALA A 579 -21.03 24.78 -2.38
CA ALA A 579 -21.87 24.38 -3.51
C ALA A 579 -22.20 22.88 -3.44
N PRO A 580 -23.42 22.48 -3.86
CA PRO A 580 -23.75 21.07 -4.00
C PRO A 580 -22.83 20.38 -5.00
N ARG A 581 -22.31 19.21 -4.64
CA ARG A 581 -21.54 18.36 -5.55
C ARG A 581 -22.47 17.35 -6.24
N PRO A 582 -22.31 17.06 -7.54
CA PRO A 582 -23.12 16.08 -8.26
C PRO A 582 -22.79 14.62 -7.88
N ARG A 583 -22.25 14.38 -6.70
CA ARG A 583 -21.79 13.09 -6.17
C ARG A 583 -22.90 12.32 -5.48
N LYS A 584 -23.08 11.04 -5.86
CA LYS A 584 -24.04 10.14 -5.21
C LYS A 584 -23.39 9.38 -4.06
N VAL A 585 -23.72 9.72 -2.82
CA VAL A 585 -23.29 9.00 -1.63
C VAL A 585 -24.26 7.86 -1.33
N THR A 586 -23.80 6.61 -1.53
CA THR A 586 -24.59 5.40 -1.31
C THR A 586 -24.64 5.01 0.18
N SER A 587 -25.48 4.02 0.53
CA SER A 587 -25.56 3.50 1.90
C SER A 587 -24.23 2.94 2.41
N ALA A 588 -23.47 2.26 1.56
CA ALA A 588 -22.15 1.73 1.92
C ALA A 588 -21.15 2.85 2.27
N LEU A 589 -21.11 3.91 1.46
CA LEU A 589 -20.24 5.06 1.72
C LEU A 589 -20.69 5.86 2.96
N LYS A 590 -22.00 5.98 3.21
CA LYS A 590 -22.52 6.62 4.43
C LYS A 590 -22.13 5.82 5.68
N ALA A 591 -22.22 4.49 5.65
CA ALA A 591 -21.82 3.63 6.76
C ALA A 591 -20.32 3.77 7.07
N TYR A 592 -19.48 3.81 6.05
CA TYR A 592 -18.05 4.09 6.24
C TYR A 592 -17.81 5.47 6.85
N ALA A 593 -18.38 6.53 6.27
CA ALA A 593 -18.19 7.91 6.74
C ALA A 593 -18.62 8.14 8.19
N LEU A 594 -19.70 7.45 8.62
CA LEU A 594 -20.22 7.54 9.99
C LEU A 594 -19.20 7.05 11.03
N LEU A 595 -18.44 6.01 10.69
CA LEU A 595 -17.51 5.34 11.61
C LEU A 595 -16.05 5.70 11.35
N ALA A 596 -15.73 6.37 10.22
CA ALA A 596 -14.36 6.67 9.84
C ALA A 596 -13.68 7.60 10.84
N THR A 597 -12.46 7.26 11.22
CA THR A 597 -11.53 8.14 11.92
C THR A 597 -10.83 9.08 10.93
N SER A 598 -10.05 10.05 11.43
CA SER A 598 -9.23 10.92 10.58
C SER A 598 -8.03 10.17 9.99
N ALA A 599 -7.38 10.80 9.01
CA ALA A 599 -6.26 10.19 8.28
C ALA A 599 -5.03 9.92 9.18
N ASP A 600 -4.76 10.77 10.16
CA ASP A 600 -3.71 10.57 11.17
C ASP A 600 -3.91 9.34 12.06
N LYS A 601 -5.12 8.75 12.04
CA LYS A 601 -5.50 7.48 12.68
C LYS A 601 -5.72 6.35 11.68
N GLY A 602 -5.25 6.49 10.43
CA GLY A 602 -5.40 5.47 9.40
C GLY A 602 -6.75 5.44 8.69
N ALA A 603 -7.65 6.39 8.93
CA ALA A 603 -9.00 6.46 8.35
C ALA A 603 -9.77 5.13 8.48
N VAL A 604 -9.64 4.46 9.62
CA VAL A 604 -10.30 3.19 9.94
C VAL A 604 -11.71 3.41 10.46
N ARG A 605 -12.55 2.39 10.41
CA ARG A 605 -13.82 2.40 11.14
C ARG A 605 -13.56 2.17 12.63
N ASN A 606 -14.07 3.03 13.45
CA ASN A 606 -13.99 2.91 14.89
C ASN A 606 -15.36 2.54 15.46
N ALA A 607 -15.54 1.27 15.85
CA ALA A 607 -16.80 0.78 16.42
C ALA A 607 -17.11 1.44 17.79
N ALA A 608 -16.13 1.92 18.54
CA ALA A 608 -16.35 2.64 19.79
C ALA A 608 -17.18 3.94 19.61
N LEU A 609 -17.28 4.46 18.39
CA LEU A 609 -18.16 5.60 18.07
C LEU A 609 -19.66 5.24 18.14
N LEU A 610 -20.00 3.96 18.19
CA LEU A 610 -21.39 3.50 18.31
C LEU A 610 -21.89 3.48 19.77
N GLY A 611 -20.99 3.68 20.75
CA GLY A 611 -21.28 3.49 22.17
C GLY A 611 -21.41 2.00 22.56
N ASP A 612 -21.39 1.72 23.82
CA ASP A 612 -21.66 0.39 24.37
C ASP A 612 -23.16 0.05 24.30
#